data_1a85fa247f3dc81db7ece3267e8fb14a
#
_entry.id   1a85fa247f3dc81db7ece3267e8fb14a
#
_cell.length_a   1.000
_cell.length_b   1.000
_cell.length_c   1.000
_cell.angle_alpha   90.00
_cell.angle_beta   90.00
_cell.angle_gamma   90.00
#
_symmetry.space_group_name_H-M   'P 1'
#
loop_
_entity.id
_entity.type
_entity.pdbx_description
1 polymer ?
#
loop_
_entity_poly.entity_id
_entity_poly.type
_entity_poly.pdbx_seq_one_letter_code
_entity_poly.pdbx_strand_id
1 'polypeptide(L)'
;QLTEILESICAKEKIPPNEGVIGDIVYVCAGNLRKSIFTLEMLSSRGLTSDRAAVHKLVQATTLQAGRHLLELALRGKVVEWKWEKQNGKNRKILTGAIAEVDKLMNEHGLDSDDVVSQIHEVAIGRRLSITDELRCEILDALADCDTNLRNSMHARIPIEHFLHRVAKAGRSHGLAFS
;
A
#
# COMPACT_ATOMS: atom_id res chain seq x y z
N GLN A 1 -5.79 -20.89 14.56
CA GLN A 1 -4.35 -20.78 14.16
C GLN A 1 -3.85 -19.33 14.13
N LEU A 2 -4.41 -18.44 13.29
CA LEU A 2 -3.91 -17.05 13.20
C LEU A 2 -4.12 -16.27 14.50
N THR A 3 -5.27 -16.42 15.13
CA THR A 3 -5.61 -15.83 16.44
C THR A 3 -4.60 -16.28 17.50
N GLU A 4 -4.32 -17.56 17.61
CA GLU A 4 -3.36 -18.14 18.56
C GLU A 4 -1.94 -17.58 18.35
N ILE A 5 -1.53 -17.38 17.10
CA ILE A 5 -0.23 -16.78 16.77
C ILE A 5 -0.17 -15.34 17.28
N LEU A 6 -1.20 -14.53 17.01
CA LEU A 6 -1.26 -13.13 17.44
C LEU A 6 -1.32 -13.03 18.97
N GLU A 7 -2.06 -13.90 19.64
CA GLU A 7 -2.10 -13.98 21.11
C GLU A 7 -0.72 -14.34 21.69
N SER A 8 -0.02 -15.29 21.06
CA SER A 8 1.35 -15.64 21.45
C SER A 8 2.32 -14.47 21.30
N ILE A 9 2.19 -13.68 20.23
CA ILE A 9 2.99 -12.47 20.02
C ILE A 9 2.65 -11.44 21.10
N CYS A 10 1.37 -11.18 21.37
CA CYS A 10 0.94 -10.27 22.43
C CYS A 10 1.52 -10.63 23.78
N ALA A 11 1.52 -11.93 24.13
CA ALA A 11 2.08 -12.41 25.38
C ALA A 11 3.59 -12.19 25.47
N LYS A 12 4.33 -12.46 24.39
CA LYS A 12 5.80 -12.29 24.32
C LYS A 12 6.21 -10.82 24.38
N GLU A 13 5.52 -9.97 23.63
CA GLU A 13 5.81 -8.53 23.51
C GLU A 13 5.15 -7.70 24.63
N LYS A 14 4.43 -8.35 25.55
CA LYS A 14 3.69 -7.70 26.65
C LYS A 14 2.69 -6.65 26.15
N ILE A 15 2.05 -6.92 25.04
CA ILE A 15 1.00 -6.09 24.48
C ILE A 15 -0.33 -6.56 25.08
N PRO A 16 -1.07 -5.74 25.87
CA PRO A 16 -2.39 -6.11 26.38
C PRO A 16 -3.47 -5.74 25.36
N PRO A 17 -3.90 -6.64 24.46
CA PRO A 17 -5.03 -6.36 23.59
C PRO A 17 -6.34 -6.44 24.39
N ASN A 18 -7.28 -5.55 24.09
CA ASN A 18 -8.63 -5.68 24.62
C ASN A 18 -9.34 -6.87 23.97
N GLU A 19 -10.34 -7.41 24.66
CA GLU A 19 -11.16 -8.51 24.15
C GLU A 19 -11.78 -8.14 22.80
N GLY A 20 -11.58 -8.99 21.80
CA GLY A 20 -12.09 -8.82 20.45
C GLY A 20 -11.18 -8.07 19.48
N VAL A 21 -10.15 -7.33 19.92
CA VAL A 21 -9.22 -6.61 19.02
C VAL A 21 -8.46 -7.58 18.12
N ILE A 22 -8.00 -8.71 18.64
CA ILE A 22 -7.32 -9.73 17.84
C ILE A 22 -8.27 -10.30 16.78
N GLY A 23 -9.52 -10.57 17.15
CA GLY A 23 -10.55 -11.02 16.21
C GLY A 23 -10.81 -10.00 15.09
N ASP A 24 -10.89 -8.71 15.44
CA ASP A 24 -11.07 -7.64 14.47
C ASP A 24 -9.86 -7.51 13.52
N ILE A 25 -8.62 -7.66 14.04
CA ILE A 25 -7.40 -7.68 13.22
C ILE A 25 -7.46 -8.84 12.22
N VAL A 26 -7.77 -10.04 12.67
CA VAL A 26 -7.87 -11.24 11.81
C VAL A 26 -8.92 -11.03 10.72
N TYR A 27 -10.07 -10.46 11.07
CA TYR A 27 -11.14 -10.18 10.14
C TYR A 27 -10.75 -9.14 9.08
N VAL A 28 -10.23 -7.98 9.51
CA VAL A 28 -9.87 -6.87 8.59
C VAL A 28 -8.68 -7.24 7.70
N CYS A 29 -7.78 -8.09 8.20
CA CYS A 29 -6.63 -8.56 7.43
C CYS A 29 -6.94 -9.80 6.58
N ALA A 30 -8.20 -10.26 6.53
CA ALA A 30 -8.67 -11.40 5.74
C ALA A 30 -7.79 -12.67 5.90
N GLY A 31 -7.28 -12.92 7.10
CA GLY A 31 -6.43 -14.07 7.40
C GLY A 31 -4.96 -13.93 6.96
N ASN A 32 -4.53 -12.80 6.45
CA ASN A 32 -3.14 -12.55 6.07
C ASN A 32 -2.28 -12.31 7.31
N LEU A 33 -1.40 -13.27 7.63
CA LEU A 33 -0.55 -13.23 8.83
C LEU A 33 0.34 -11.99 8.89
N ARG A 34 1.01 -11.64 7.79
CA ARG A 34 1.94 -10.50 7.74
C ARG A 34 1.22 -9.18 7.98
N LYS A 35 0.08 -8.98 7.31
CA LYS A 35 -0.79 -7.81 7.47
C LYS A 35 -1.32 -7.72 8.91
N SER A 36 -1.67 -8.86 9.52
CA SER A 36 -2.15 -8.91 10.89
C SER A 36 -1.08 -8.54 11.92
N ILE A 37 0.14 -9.04 11.75
CA ILE A 37 1.28 -8.69 12.62
C ILE A 37 1.60 -7.19 12.50
N PHE A 38 1.69 -6.68 11.28
CA PHE A 38 1.93 -5.25 11.04
C PHE A 38 0.84 -4.37 11.65
N THR A 39 -0.42 -4.75 11.51
CA THR A 39 -1.55 -4.02 12.12
C THR A 39 -1.47 -4.02 13.65
N LEU A 40 -1.12 -5.16 14.25
CA LEU A 40 -0.93 -5.27 15.70
C LEU A 40 0.22 -4.38 16.19
N GLU A 41 1.34 -4.36 15.48
CA GLU A 41 2.49 -3.50 15.78
C GLU A 41 2.12 -2.02 15.72
N MET A 42 1.40 -1.61 14.67
CA MET A 42 0.91 -0.23 14.53
C MET A 42 -0.05 0.18 15.64
N LEU A 43 -0.98 -0.70 16.05
CA LEU A 43 -1.88 -0.44 17.17
C LEU A 43 -1.11 -0.31 18.48
N SER A 44 -0.15 -1.20 18.71
CA SER A 44 0.69 -1.19 19.90
C SER A 44 1.54 0.08 19.99
N SER A 45 2.21 0.47 18.91
CA SER A 45 3.05 1.67 18.88
C SER A 45 2.28 2.97 19.12
N ARG A 46 0.96 2.97 18.86
CA ARG A 46 0.07 4.12 19.08
C ARG A 46 -0.74 4.04 20.38
N GLY A 47 -0.58 2.98 21.16
CA GLY A 47 -1.36 2.75 22.38
C GLY A 47 -2.85 2.48 22.14
N LEU A 48 -3.22 1.98 20.96
CA LEU A 48 -4.59 1.77 20.51
C LEU A 48 -5.04 0.30 20.59
N THR A 49 -4.30 -0.53 21.31
CA THR A 49 -4.62 -1.97 21.48
C THR A 49 -5.93 -2.26 22.23
N SER A 50 -6.52 -1.23 22.81
CA SER A 50 -7.82 -1.33 23.52
C SER A 50 -9.01 -0.80 22.70
N ASP A 51 -8.77 -0.20 21.54
CA ASP A 51 -9.81 0.43 20.71
C ASP A 51 -10.10 -0.40 19.44
N ARG A 52 -11.20 -1.14 19.47
CA ARG A 52 -11.67 -1.94 18.33
C ARG A 52 -11.96 -1.09 17.09
N ALA A 53 -12.51 0.12 17.28
CA ALA A 53 -12.81 1.02 16.16
C ALA A 53 -11.53 1.57 15.51
N ALA A 54 -10.43 1.65 16.26
CA ALA A 54 -9.13 2.07 15.73
C ALA A 54 -8.56 1.06 14.75
N VAL A 55 -8.84 -0.24 14.87
CA VAL A 55 -8.36 -1.29 13.96
C VAL A 55 -8.75 -0.96 12.51
N HIS A 56 -10.05 -0.79 12.27
CA HIS A 56 -10.57 -0.50 10.93
C HIS A 56 -10.06 0.83 10.39
N LYS A 57 -10.12 1.88 11.20
CA LYS A 57 -9.68 3.23 10.80
C LYS A 57 -8.19 3.27 10.47
N LEU A 58 -7.38 2.57 11.24
CA LEU A 58 -5.93 2.59 11.09
C LEU A 58 -5.51 1.87 9.80
N VAL A 59 -6.01 0.68 9.55
CA VAL A 59 -5.70 -0.10 8.34
C VAL A 59 -6.14 0.69 7.11
N GLN A 60 -7.35 1.20 7.09
CA GLN A 60 -7.88 1.94 5.95
C GLN A 60 -7.14 3.26 5.70
N ALA A 61 -6.85 4.03 6.75
CA ALA A 61 -6.16 5.31 6.60
C ALA A 61 -4.73 5.15 6.09
N THR A 62 -3.98 4.16 6.60
CA THR A 62 -2.59 3.93 6.22
C THR A 62 -2.46 3.47 4.78
N THR A 63 -3.29 2.53 4.37
CA THR A 63 -3.24 1.98 3.00
C THR A 63 -3.69 3.02 1.97
N LEU A 64 -4.74 3.79 2.25
CA LEU A 64 -5.20 4.87 1.36
C LEU A 64 -4.17 5.99 1.20
N GLN A 65 -3.47 6.36 2.27
CA GLN A 65 -2.42 7.37 2.21
C GLN A 65 -1.24 6.88 1.35
N ALA A 66 -0.85 5.62 1.50
CA ALA A 66 0.21 5.02 0.71
C ALA A 66 -0.18 4.88 -0.76
N GLY A 67 -1.41 4.46 -1.07
CA GLY A 67 -1.94 4.41 -2.43
C GLY A 67 -2.00 5.78 -3.10
N ARG A 68 -2.36 6.83 -2.33
CA ARG A 68 -2.32 8.22 -2.80
C ARG A 68 -0.89 8.65 -3.14
N HIS A 69 0.05 8.43 -2.25
CA HIS A 69 1.46 8.78 -2.45
C HIS A 69 2.05 8.08 -3.68
N LEU A 70 1.73 6.81 -3.85
CA LEU A 70 2.13 6.01 -5.02
C LEU A 70 1.63 6.64 -6.32
N LEU A 71 0.34 6.99 -6.41
CA LEU A 71 -0.23 7.64 -7.59
C LEU A 71 0.37 9.02 -7.85
N GLU A 72 0.60 9.83 -6.81
CA GLU A 72 1.23 11.14 -6.93
C GLU A 72 2.66 11.02 -7.49
N LEU A 73 3.45 10.05 -7.04
CA LEU A 73 4.78 9.77 -7.59
C LEU A 73 4.72 9.36 -9.06
N ALA A 74 3.81 8.44 -9.40
CA ALA A 74 3.64 7.97 -10.77
C ALA A 74 3.23 9.12 -11.71
N LEU A 75 2.24 9.95 -11.32
CA LEU A 75 1.78 11.09 -12.10
C LEU A 75 2.90 12.11 -12.37
N ARG A 76 3.82 12.29 -11.44
CA ARG A 76 5.02 13.13 -11.60
C ARG A 76 6.13 12.46 -12.43
N GLY A 77 5.91 11.26 -12.96
CA GLY A 77 6.89 10.52 -13.74
C GLY A 77 7.96 9.81 -12.92
N LYS A 78 7.84 9.82 -11.59
CA LYS A 78 8.79 9.17 -10.66
C LYS A 78 8.42 7.71 -10.43
N VAL A 79 8.43 6.90 -11.49
CA VAL A 79 8.05 5.48 -11.39
C VAL A 79 9.21 4.66 -10.83
N VAL A 80 10.37 4.74 -11.46
CA VAL A 80 11.60 4.05 -11.04
C VAL A 80 12.70 5.09 -10.88
N GLU A 81 13.14 5.30 -9.68
CA GLU A 81 14.26 6.20 -9.36
C GLU A 81 15.30 5.45 -8.52
N TRP A 82 16.55 5.85 -8.64
CA TRP A 82 17.64 5.31 -7.85
C TRP A 82 18.36 6.43 -7.12
N LYS A 83 18.47 6.30 -5.80
CA LYS A 83 19.23 7.23 -4.96
C LYS A 83 20.41 6.52 -4.31
N TRP A 84 21.51 7.27 -4.12
CA TRP A 84 22.61 6.80 -3.31
C TRP A 84 22.39 7.22 -1.87
N GLU A 85 22.37 6.26 -0.96
CA GLU A 85 22.23 6.49 0.47
C GLU A 85 23.38 5.88 1.24
N LYS A 86 23.86 6.61 2.27
CA LYS A 86 24.89 6.11 3.19
C LYS A 86 24.25 5.24 4.25
N GLN A 87 24.45 3.92 4.18
CA GLN A 87 23.98 2.97 5.17
C GLN A 87 25.20 2.26 5.78
N ASN A 88 25.36 2.36 7.10
CA ASN A 88 26.50 1.77 7.83
C ASN A 88 27.89 2.14 7.25
N GLY A 89 28.07 3.40 6.86
CA GLY A 89 29.34 3.90 6.29
C GLY A 89 29.61 3.52 4.84
N LYS A 90 28.75 2.74 4.19
CA LYS A 90 28.86 2.35 2.76
C LYS A 90 27.76 3.02 1.94
N ASN A 91 28.12 3.52 0.76
CA ASN A 91 27.15 4.02 -0.19
C ASN A 91 26.41 2.84 -0.83
N ARG A 92 25.10 2.80 -0.67
CA ARG A 92 24.20 1.84 -1.33
C ARG A 92 23.28 2.56 -2.29
N LYS A 93 23.02 1.92 -3.43
CA LYS A 93 22.05 2.36 -4.40
C LYS A 93 20.68 1.79 -3.98
N ILE A 94 19.73 2.66 -3.67
CA ILE A 94 18.40 2.32 -3.17
C ILE A 94 17.38 2.65 -4.25
N LEU A 95 16.46 1.72 -4.48
CA LEU A 95 15.30 1.93 -5.34
C LEU A 95 14.32 2.89 -4.65
N THR A 96 13.88 3.90 -5.38
CA THR A 96 12.87 4.88 -4.93
C THR A 96 11.83 5.08 -6.02
N GLY A 97 10.84 5.93 -5.76
CA GLY A 97 9.74 6.17 -6.69
C GLY A 97 8.53 5.28 -6.43
N ALA A 98 7.56 5.32 -7.32
CA ALA A 98 6.27 4.63 -7.13
C ALA A 98 6.44 3.11 -6.98
N ILE A 99 7.40 2.50 -7.68
CA ILE A 99 7.63 1.05 -7.56
C ILE A 99 8.19 0.65 -6.19
N ALA A 100 8.99 1.50 -5.57
CA ALA A 100 9.48 1.25 -4.22
C ALA A 100 8.34 1.33 -3.19
N GLU A 101 7.36 2.19 -3.40
CA GLU A 101 6.14 2.23 -2.55
C GLU A 101 5.28 0.98 -2.75
N VAL A 102 5.20 0.42 -3.97
CA VAL A 102 4.55 -0.89 -4.20
C VAL A 102 5.27 -1.98 -3.42
N ASP A 103 6.60 -2.06 -3.52
CA ASP A 103 7.41 -3.04 -2.80
C ASP A 103 7.19 -2.92 -1.28
N LYS A 104 7.08 -1.70 -0.77
CA LYS A 104 6.81 -1.41 0.64
C LYS A 104 5.41 -1.87 1.05
N LEU A 105 4.38 -1.55 0.26
CA LEU A 105 3.02 -2.00 0.49
C LEU A 105 2.93 -3.53 0.55
N MET A 106 3.58 -4.22 -0.38
CA MET A 106 3.54 -5.68 -0.44
C MET A 106 4.41 -6.34 0.64
N ASN A 107 5.63 -5.83 0.89
CA ASN A 107 6.59 -6.47 1.78
C ASN A 107 6.49 -6.04 3.23
N GLU A 108 6.22 -4.77 3.51
CA GLU A 108 6.14 -4.24 4.87
C GLU A 108 4.69 -4.25 5.40
N HIS A 109 3.72 -3.81 4.58
CA HIS A 109 2.31 -3.75 4.98
C HIS A 109 1.56 -5.06 4.74
N GLY A 110 2.18 -6.04 4.05
CA GLY A 110 1.61 -7.37 3.83
C GLY A 110 0.41 -7.39 2.88
N LEU A 111 0.28 -6.37 2.01
CA LEU A 111 -0.75 -6.33 0.98
C LEU A 111 -0.38 -7.29 -0.16
N ASP A 112 -1.37 -7.96 -0.71
CA ASP A 112 -1.20 -8.66 -1.99
C ASP A 112 -1.46 -7.72 -3.18
N SER A 113 -1.31 -8.23 -4.40
CA SER A 113 -1.50 -7.44 -5.61
C SER A 113 -2.92 -6.92 -5.78
N ASP A 114 -3.92 -7.70 -5.38
CA ASP A 114 -5.33 -7.33 -5.48
C ASP A 114 -5.68 -6.25 -4.47
N ASP A 115 -5.12 -6.33 -3.25
CA ASP A 115 -5.20 -5.29 -2.23
C ASP A 115 -4.61 -3.96 -2.77
N VAL A 116 -3.43 -4.00 -3.42
CA VAL A 116 -2.78 -2.81 -3.98
C VAL A 116 -3.66 -2.16 -5.06
N VAL A 117 -4.20 -2.95 -5.99
CA VAL A 117 -5.10 -2.46 -7.04
C VAL A 117 -6.37 -1.86 -6.44
N SER A 118 -6.96 -2.51 -5.45
CA SER A 118 -8.16 -2.02 -4.73
C SER A 118 -7.89 -0.68 -4.04
N GLN A 119 -6.74 -0.50 -3.40
CA GLN A 119 -6.36 0.76 -2.76
C GLN A 119 -6.16 1.89 -3.79
N ILE A 120 -5.51 1.58 -4.92
CA ILE A 120 -5.35 2.54 -6.02
C ILE A 120 -6.71 2.96 -6.56
N HIS A 121 -7.63 2.02 -6.75
CA HIS A 121 -8.99 2.29 -7.21
C HIS A 121 -9.73 3.25 -6.25
N GLU A 122 -9.74 2.96 -4.94
CA GLU A 122 -10.36 3.82 -3.94
C GLU A 122 -9.80 5.25 -3.95
N VAL A 123 -8.49 5.39 -4.12
CA VAL A 123 -7.84 6.71 -4.21
C VAL A 123 -8.24 7.43 -5.48
N ALA A 124 -8.28 6.72 -6.63
CA ALA A 124 -8.62 7.29 -7.92
C ALA A 124 -10.06 7.82 -7.98
N ILE A 125 -11.05 7.04 -7.47
CA ILE A 125 -12.46 7.45 -7.45
C ILE A 125 -12.80 8.44 -6.33
N GLY A 126 -12.08 8.39 -5.22
CA GLY A 126 -12.40 9.10 -3.97
C GLY A 126 -12.16 10.61 -3.98
N ARG A 127 -11.89 11.25 -5.14
CA ARG A 127 -11.59 12.69 -5.29
C ARG A 127 -10.49 13.20 -4.35
N ARG A 128 -9.63 12.30 -3.85
CA ARG A 128 -8.51 12.64 -2.97
C ARG A 128 -7.28 13.14 -3.73
N LEU A 129 -7.28 12.97 -5.05
CA LEU A 129 -6.30 13.52 -5.97
C LEU A 129 -6.90 14.74 -6.67
N SER A 130 -6.14 15.83 -6.71
CA SER A 130 -6.50 17.03 -7.45
C SER A 130 -6.13 16.86 -8.93
N ILE A 131 -6.93 16.10 -9.66
CA ILE A 131 -6.77 15.78 -11.08
C ILE A 131 -8.07 16.02 -11.82
N THR A 132 -7.97 16.24 -13.14
CA THR A 132 -9.15 16.38 -14.02
C THR A 132 -9.90 15.06 -14.16
N ASP A 133 -11.16 15.12 -14.54
CA ASP A 133 -11.96 13.89 -14.74
C ASP A 133 -11.45 13.09 -15.94
N GLU A 134 -10.90 13.74 -16.99
CA GLU A 134 -10.27 13.08 -18.13
C GLU A 134 -9.06 12.23 -17.68
N LEU A 135 -8.16 12.83 -16.89
CA LEU A 135 -7.01 12.11 -16.36
C LEU A 135 -7.43 10.96 -15.42
N ARG A 136 -8.51 11.17 -14.66
CA ARG A 136 -9.09 10.13 -13.81
C ARG A 136 -9.57 8.93 -14.63
N CYS A 137 -10.27 9.18 -15.75
CA CYS A 137 -10.69 8.11 -16.66
C CYS A 137 -9.50 7.35 -17.23
N GLU A 138 -8.44 8.05 -17.67
CA GLU A 138 -7.22 7.40 -18.18
C GLU A 138 -6.54 6.51 -17.12
N ILE A 139 -6.52 6.95 -15.85
CA ILE A 139 -6.00 6.14 -14.73
C ILE A 139 -6.86 4.90 -14.51
N LEU A 140 -8.19 5.05 -14.51
CA LEU A 140 -9.11 3.93 -14.29
C LEU A 140 -9.07 2.92 -15.43
N ASP A 141 -8.96 3.37 -16.69
CA ASP A 141 -8.77 2.49 -17.84
C ASP A 141 -7.47 1.70 -17.73
N ALA A 142 -6.38 2.38 -17.36
CA ALA A 142 -5.09 1.73 -17.13
C ALA A 142 -5.16 0.71 -15.98
N LEU A 143 -5.93 1.01 -14.93
CA LEU A 143 -6.11 0.14 -13.78
C LEU A 143 -6.95 -1.11 -14.12
N ALA A 144 -8.00 -0.96 -14.92
CA ALA A 144 -8.80 -2.09 -15.39
C ALA A 144 -7.98 -3.08 -16.22
N ASP A 145 -7.11 -2.56 -17.10
CA ASP A 145 -6.16 -3.39 -17.84
C ASP A 145 -5.17 -4.09 -16.89
N CYS A 146 -4.70 -3.39 -15.85
CA CYS A 146 -3.79 -3.96 -14.84
C CYS A 146 -4.47 -5.12 -14.10
N ASP A 147 -5.70 -4.95 -13.60
CA ASP A 147 -6.47 -5.98 -12.92
C ASP A 147 -6.65 -7.23 -13.80
N THR A 148 -7.00 -7.02 -15.07
CA THR A 148 -7.14 -8.12 -16.04
C THR A 148 -5.82 -8.85 -16.26
N ASN A 149 -4.72 -8.12 -16.39
CA ASN A 149 -3.39 -8.70 -16.62
C ASN A 149 -2.84 -9.40 -15.39
N LEU A 150 -3.16 -8.94 -14.17
CA LEU A 150 -2.75 -9.60 -12.93
C LEU A 150 -3.26 -11.05 -12.85
N ARG A 151 -4.50 -11.28 -13.26
CA ARG A 151 -5.11 -12.63 -13.26
C ARG A 151 -4.42 -13.60 -14.21
N ASN A 152 -3.75 -13.08 -15.25
CA ASN A 152 -3.08 -13.87 -16.28
C ASN A 152 -1.56 -13.87 -16.14
N SER A 153 -1.01 -13.14 -15.18
CA SER A 153 0.44 -12.99 -15.01
C SER A 153 0.98 -13.89 -13.90
N MET A 154 2.08 -14.55 -14.17
CA MET A 154 2.84 -15.29 -13.14
C MET A 154 3.59 -14.33 -12.18
N HIS A 155 3.79 -13.09 -12.58
CA HIS A 155 4.54 -12.09 -11.81
C HIS A 155 3.72 -10.81 -11.68
N ALA A 156 3.07 -10.63 -10.55
CA ALA A 156 2.20 -9.50 -10.25
C ALA A 156 2.88 -8.12 -10.44
N ARG A 157 4.20 -8.07 -10.25
CA ARG A 157 4.99 -6.84 -10.41
C ARG A 157 4.93 -6.28 -11.82
N ILE A 158 4.92 -7.15 -12.86
CA ILE A 158 4.96 -6.70 -14.27
C ILE A 158 3.72 -5.88 -14.66
N PRO A 159 2.48 -6.36 -14.43
CA PRO A 159 1.28 -5.55 -14.68
C PRO A 159 1.23 -4.25 -13.87
N ILE A 160 1.67 -4.28 -12.60
CA ILE A 160 1.69 -3.09 -11.76
C ILE A 160 2.70 -2.06 -12.28
N GLU A 161 3.91 -2.46 -12.64
CA GLU A 161 4.91 -1.56 -13.25
C GLU A 161 4.38 -0.96 -14.55
N HIS A 162 3.77 -1.78 -15.41
CA HIS A 162 3.16 -1.29 -16.65
C HIS A 162 2.07 -0.26 -16.38
N PHE A 163 1.19 -0.51 -15.41
CA PHE A 163 0.18 0.45 -14.96
C PHE A 163 0.82 1.76 -14.53
N LEU A 164 1.83 1.74 -13.66
CA LEU A 164 2.51 2.94 -13.17
C LEU A 164 3.15 3.76 -14.31
N HIS A 165 3.73 3.10 -15.30
CA HIS A 165 4.28 3.77 -16.48
C HIS A 165 3.19 4.41 -17.36
N ARG A 166 2.01 3.78 -17.48
CA ARG A 166 0.85 4.40 -18.16
C ARG A 166 0.36 5.64 -17.43
N VAL A 167 0.25 5.57 -16.11
CA VAL A 167 -0.09 6.72 -15.25
C VAL A 167 0.93 7.85 -15.41
N ALA A 168 2.22 7.53 -15.44
CA ALA A 168 3.28 8.50 -15.69
C ALA A 168 3.19 9.15 -17.07
N LYS A 169 2.82 8.38 -18.10
CA LYS A 169 2.58 8.90 -19.44
C LYS A 169 1.37 9.87 -19.45
N ALA A 170 0.27 9.47 -18.84
CA ALA A 170 -0.93 10.31 -18.69
C ALA A 170 -0.60 11.59 -17.92
N GLY A 171 0.11 11.51 -16.80
CA GLY A 171 0.54 12.67 -16.03
C GLY A 171 1.37 13.68 -16.86
N ARG A 172 2.28 13.18 -17.70
CA ARG A 172 3.04 14.04 -18.63
C ARG A 172 2.12 14.73 -19.66
N SER A 173 1.18 14.00 -20.25
CA SER A 173 0.22 14.56 -21.22
C SER A 173 -0.65 15.67 -20.63
N HIS A 174 -0.92 15.59 -19.32
CA HIS A 174 -1.68 16.59 -18.56
C HIS A 174 -0.80 17.63 -17.83
N GLY A 175 0.51 17.69 -18.10
CA GLY A 175 1.42 18.71 -17.57
C GLY A 175 1.84 18.53 -16.10
N LEU A 176 1.62 17.35 -15.50
CA LEU A 176 1.93 17.09 -14.08
C LEU A 176 3.38 16.62 -13.82
N ALA A 177 4.14 16.28 -14.86
CA ALA A 177 5.46 15.64 -14.73
C ALA A 177 6.60 16.58 -14.30
N PHE A 178 6.38 17.88 -14.21
CA PHE A 178 7.43 18.90 -13.99
C PHE A 178 7.22 19.77 -12.75
N SER A 179 6.40 19.36 -11.82
CA SER A 179 6.18 20.10 -10.57
C SER A 179 6.89 19.46 -9.37
#